data_554db4c16f9f6fec399650d4821732c0
#
_entry.id   554db4c16f9f6fec399650d4821732c0
#
_cell.length_a   1.000
_cell.length_b   1.000
_cell.length_c   1.000
_cell.angle_alpha   90.00
_cell.angle_beta   90.00
_cell.angle_gamma   90.00
#
_symmetry.space_group_name_H-M   'P 1'
#
loop_
_entity.id
_entity.type
_entity.pdbx_description
1 polymer ?
#
loop_
_entity_poly.entity_id
_entity_poly.type
_entity_poly.pdbx_seq_one_letter_code
_entity_poly.pdbx_strand_id
1 'polypeptide(L)'
;MKKNGISFRVASGLLAAALTLSLTACGSSSSNSDASAAADSADSGATHLRLIYSPSLCAAPMYIAIENGYFEDEGLDIEQVTVDAAHVSEAIGADQVDVGMGLIGKMLQPLENGLPIKFTTGIHTGCTKLLVPGDSDIKSIADLKGKKIGVPGLADAATVVSKRSLSAAGIGVTDQNMEVEFSVYSRNDLAQALQNGAVDAIALGDPAASIAEEQYGLTALIDTATDPKYKDEYCCAAFVTSKLAEENPKAAAAFTRAVQKASQWVQENPDETAKIITEKEYVSGDADFCAQILKTYNYKPSVQGGYDALKQNAEELTQIGVLKEGTDATKFADNAYIFFDDVPDAPESDASTDTATKSTNASSVNFQPTEAAGEEENDCCSGKITKPAQDTNAKA
;
A
#
# COMPACT_ATOMS: atom_id res chain seq x y z
N MET A 1 -34.83 -11.54 -47.32
CA MET A 1 -36.16 -12.20 -47.23
C MET A 1 -36.38 -12.64 -45.78
N LYS A 2 -37.54 -12.29 -45.27
CA LYS A 2 -38.24 -12.66 -44.02
C LYS A 2 -37.65 -12.16 -42.68
N LYS A 3 -38.30 -11.09 -42.20
CA LYS A 3 -38.45 -10.60 -40.82
C LYS A 3 -39.31 -11.60 -40.03
N ASN A 4 -38.99 -11.85 -38.79
CA ASN A 4 -39.95 -12.29 -37.79
C ASN A 4 -39.78 -11.46 -36.52
N GLY A 5 -40.75 -10.56 -36.29
CA GLY A 5 -40.94 -9.85 -35.05
C GLY A 5 -41.80 -10.69 -34.11
N ILE A 6 -41.50 -10.63 -32.83
CA ILE A 6 -42.35 -11.12 -31.78
C ILE A 6 -42.65 -9.96 -30.85
N SER A 7 -43.94 -9.55 -30.91
CA SER A 7 -44.56 -8.59 -30.00
C SER A 7 -44.92 -9.28 -28.69
N PHE A 8 -44.59 -8.70 -27.54
CA PHE A 8 -45.17 -9.11 -26.26
C PHE A 8 -46.03 -7.98 -25.73
N ARG A 9 -47.29 -8.37 -25.50
CA ARG A 9 -48.40 -7.50 -25.09
C ARG A 9 -48.36 -7.27 -23.58
N VAL A 10 -48.64 -6.01 -23.23
CA VAL A 10 -48.96 -5.51 -21.90
C VAL A 10 -50.24 -6.14 -21.40
N ALA A 11 -50.28 -6.58 -20.16
CA ALA A 11 -51.51 -6.85 -19.44
C ALA A 11 -51.45 -6.12 -18.08
N SER A 12 -52.25 -5.05 -18.00
CA SER A 12 -52.56 -4.30 -16.80
C SER A 12 -53.53 -5.11 -15.93
N GLY A 13 -53.28 -5.16 -14.64
CA GLY A 13 -54.22 -5.69 -13.64
C GLY A 13 -54.23 -4.81 -12.40
N LEU A 14 -55.19 -3.91 -12.34
CA LEU A 14 -55.59 -3.16 -11.13
C LEU A 14 -56.32 -4.10 -10.18
N LEU A 15 -55.95 -4.06 -8.88
CA LEU A 15 -56.90 -4.42 -7.81
C LEU A 15 -56.68 -3.49 -6.62
N ALA A 16 -57.71 -2.69 -6.35
CA ALA A 16 -57.90 -1.85 -5.19
C ALA A 16 -58.84 -2.54 -4.18
N ALA A 17 -58.61 -2.36 -2.92
CA ALA A 17 -59.55 -2.39 -1.78
C ALA A 17 -58.76 -2.67 -0.49
N ALA A 18 -59.00 -2.15 0.69
CA ALA A 18 -59.87 -1.12 1.25
C ALA A 18 -59.42 -0.94 2.71
N LEU A 19 -59.62 0.28 3.20
CA LEU A 19 -59.43 0.75 4.58
C LEU A 19 -60.15 -0.12 5.63
N THR A 20 -59.54 -0.21 6.86
CA THR A 20 -60.31 -0.10 8.11
C THR A 20 -59.48 0.61 9.18
N LEU A 21 -59.96 1.79 9.57
CA LEU A 21 -59.63 2.49 10.81
C LEU A 21 -60.26 1.77 12.00
N SER A 22 -59.57 1.69 13.11
CA SER A 22 -60.18 1.61 14.45
C SER A 22 -59.33 2.40 15.43
N LEU A 23 -59.85 3.59 15.77
CA LEU A 23 -59.51 4.31 17.00
C LEU A 23 -60.27 3.66 18.17
N THR A 24 -59.61 3.44 19.29
CA THR A 24 -60.22 3.50 20.60
C THR A 24 -59.24 4.00 21.66
N ALA A 25 -59.77 4.81 22.49
CA ALA A 25 -59.24 5.80 23.39
C ALA A 25 -58.85 5.29 24.78
N CYS A 26 -57.98 6.09 25.43
CA CYS A 26 -57.89 6.43 26.85
C CYS A 26 -58.10 5.38 27.93
N GLY A 27 -57.07 5.29 28.82
CA GLY A 27 -57.21 4.79 30.19
C GLY A 27 -55.91 4.93 30.95
N SER A 28 -55.82 5.96 31.81
CA SER A 28 -54.75 6.15 32.80
C SER A 28 -54.77 5.07 33.86
N SER A 29 -53.63 4.57 34.31
CA SER A 29 -53.22 4.47 35.73
C SER A 29 -51.96 3.61 35.92
N SER A 30 -50.94 4.27 36.49
CA SER A 30 -50.05 3.85 37.55
C SER A 30 -49.27 2.49 37.53
N SER A 31 -47.95 2.67 37.57
CA SER A 31 -46.95 1.90 38.33
C SER A 31 -46.80 0.40 38.06
N ASN A 32 -45.71 -0.01 37.44
CA ASN A 32 -44.55 -0.59 38.12
C ASN A 32 -43.41 -0.88 37.13
N SER A 33 -42.24 -0.58 37.58
CA SER A 33 -40.93 -0.94 37.11
C SER A 33 -40.81 -2.41 36.69
N ASP A 34 -40.46 -2.60 35.40
CA ASP A 34 -39.60 -3.69 35.01
C ASP A 34 -38.55 -3.12 34.05
N ALA A 35 -37.37 -2.96 34.59
CA ALA A 35 -36.18 -2.57 33.86
C ALA A 35 -35.78 -3.71 32.90
N SER A 36 -36.22 -3.57 31.66
CA SER A 36 -35.56 -4.28 30.57
C SER A 36 -34.20 -3.63 30.41
N ALA A 37 -33.15 -4.31 30.90
CA ALA A 37 -31.81 -3.94 30.68
C ALA A 37 -31.57 -3.97 29.15
N ALA A 38 -31.66 -2.79 28.52
CA ALA A 38 -30.93 -2.55 27.30
C ALA A 38 -29.46 -2.76 27.69
N ALA A 39 -28.83 -3.77 27.13
CA ALA A 39 -27.39 -3.90 27.16
C ALA A 39 -26.84 -2.63 26.53
N ASP A 40 -26.39 -1.74 27.39
CA ASP A 40 -25.51 -0.63 27.07
C ASP A 40 -24.26 -1.29 26.50
N SER A 41 -24.18 -1.46 25.19
CA SER A 41 -22.91 -1.64 24.52
C SER A 41 -22.17 -0.35 24.83
N ALA A 42 -21.22 -0.43 25.76
CA ALA A 42 -20.31 0.65 26.04
C ALA A 42 -19.68 1.04 24.69
N ASP A 43 -20.20 2.11 24.11
CA ASP A 43 -19.52 2.84 23.06
C ASP A 43 -18.20 3.24 23.65
N SER A 44 -17.11 2.60 23.19
CA SER A 44 -15.76 2.86 23.67
C SER A 44 -15.32 4.30 23.38
N GLY A 45 -16.15 5.08 22.68
CA GLY A 45 -15.80 6.42 22.22
C GLY A 45 -14.70 6.44 21.16
N ALA A 46 -14.22 5.25 20.74
CA ALA A 46 -13.19 5.12 19.73
C ALA A 46 -13.74 5.45 18.34
N THR A 47 -12.95 6.15 17.54
CA THR A 47 -13.32 6.42 16.14
C THR A 47 -13.01 5.22 15.27
N HIS A 48 -14.03 4.66 14.63
CA HIS A 48 -13.89 3.55 13.69
C HIS A 48 -13.31 4.02 12.36
N LEU A 49 -12.24 3.34 11.87
CA LEU A 49 -11.58 3.62 10.59
C LEU A 49 -11.30 2.33 9.83
N ARG A 50 -11.54 2.37 8.52
CA ARG A 50 -11.27 1.28 7.58
C ARG A 50 -9.86 1.45 6.99
N LEU A 51 -8.94 0.56 7.37
CA LEU A 51 -7.55 0.54 6.93
C LEU A 51 -7.37 -0.41 5.75
N ILE A 52 -6.76 0.04 4.67
CA ILE A 52 -6.35 -0.85 3.57
C ILE A 52 -5.39 -1.91 4.09
N TYR A 53 -5.77 -3.17 3.89
CA TYR A 53 -4.90 -4.32 4.07
C TYR A 53 -4.41 -4.82 2.71
N SER A 54 -3.09 -4.84 2.53
CA SER A 54 -2.43 -5.43 1.36
C SER A 54 -1.09 -6.00 1.83
N PRO A 55 -0.90 -7.34 1.80
CA PRO A 55 0.31 -7.98 2.30
C PRO A 55 1.58 -7.36 1.72
N SER A 56 2.44 -6.78 2.57
CA SER A 56 3.67 -6.10 2.14
C SER A 56 4.59 -5.83 3.32
N LEU A 57 5.90 -6.01 3.15
CA LEU A 57 6.90 -5.58 4.14
C LEU A 57 6.90 -4.06 4.33
N CYS A 58 6.60 -3.29 3.26
CA CYS A 58 6.44 -1.85 3.34
C CYS A 58 5.33 -1.43 4.32
N ALA A 59 4.29 -2.27 4.47
CA ALA A 59 3.15 -2.01 5.36
C ALA A 59 3.40 -2.46 6.82
N ALA A 60 4.58 -2.97 7.15
CA ALA A 60 4.91 -3.40 8.51
C ALA A 60 4.49 -2.40 9.61
N PRO A 61 4.65 -1.07 9.46
CA PRO A 61 4.18 -0.12 10.46
C PRO A 61 2.66 -0.18 10.71
N MET A 62 1.84 -0.50 9.71
CA MET A 62 0.39 -0.63 9.89
C MET A 62 0.06 -1.84 10.75
N TYR A 63 0.72 -2.97 10.50
CA TYR A 63 0.53 -4.21 11.26
C TYR A 63 1.03 -4.06 12.70
N ILE A 64 2.19 -3.46 12.87
CA ILE A 64 2.76 -3.19 14.20
C ILE A 64 1.90 -2.19 14.98
N ALA A 65 1.29 -1.20 14.34
CA ALA A 65 0.36 -0.29 15.01
C ALA A 65 -0.88 -1.04 15.55
N ILE A 66 -1.37 -2.06 14.82
CA ILE A 66 -2.45 -2.93 15.29
C ILE A 66 -1.97 -3.82 16.43
N GLU A 67 -0.88 -4.57 16.24
CA GLU A 67 -0.43 -5.59 17.19
C GLU A 67 0.09 -5.00 18.51
N ASN A 68 0.66 -3.80 18.48
CA ASN A 68 1.13 -3.09 19.66
C ASN A 68 0.08 -2.15 20.28
N GLY A 69 -1.13 -2.08 19.73
CA GLY A 69 -2.23 -1.26 20.27
C GLY A 69 -2.04 0.25 20.08
N TYR A 70 -1.21 0.69 19.11
CA TYR A 70 -0.95 2.13 18.93
C TYR A 70 -2.15 2.89 18.35
N PHE A 71 -3.02 2.22 17.61
CA PHE A 71 -4.27 2.81 17.17
C PHE A 71 -5.26 2.98 18.32
N GLU A 72 -5.38 1.98 19.18
CA GLU A 72 -6.22 2.02 20.37
C GLU A 72 -5.74 3.08 21.37
N ASP A 73 -4.42 3.25 21.55
CA ASP A 73 -3.82 4.31 22.36
C ASP A 73 -4.24 5.71 21.90
N GLU A 74 -4.46 5.88 20.60
CA GLU A 74 -4.93 7.11 19.96
C GLU A 74 -6.46 7.21 19.85
N GLY A 75 -7.20 6.26 20.45
CA GLY A 75 -8.66 6.23 20.44
C GLY A 75 -9.26 5.84 19.11
N LEU A 76 -8.56 5.01 18.33
CA LEU A 76 -9.02 4.50 17.03
C LEU A 76 -9.37 3.02 17.13
N ASP A 77 -10.46 2.62 16.46
CA ASP A 77 -10.87 1.24 16.22
C ASP A 77 -10.65 0.94 14.72
N ILE A 78 -9.79 -0.04 14.41
CA ILE A 78 -9.34 -0.30 13.05
C ILE A 78 -9.99 -1.56 12.49
N GLU A 79 -10.73 -1.39 11.40
CA GLU A 79 -11.18 -2.48 10.52
C GLU A 79 -10.22 -2.64 9.35
N GLN A 80 -9.63 -3.82 9.19
CA GLN A 80 -8.80 -4.13 8.03
C GLN A 80 -9.67 -4.49 6.82
N VAL A 81 -9.53 -3.75 5.73
CA VAL A 81 -10.23 -3.99 4.46
C VAL A 81 -9.25 -4.53 3.45
N THR A 82 -9.41 -5.79 3.05
CA THR A 82 -8.57 -6.41 2.01
C THR A 82 -8.86 -5.77 0.65
N VAL A 83 -7.84 -5.21 0.04
CA VAL A 83 -7.91 -4.58 -1.28
C VAL A 83 -6.76 -5.10 -2.13
N ASP A 84 -7.09 -5.57 -3.34
CA ASP A 84 -6.07 -5.89 -4.33
C ASP A 84 -5.23 -4.65 -4.67
N ALA A 85 -3.90 -4.83 -4.72
CA ALA A 85 -2.95 -3.73 -4.97
C ALA A 85 -3.21 -2.99 -6.30
N ALA A 86 -3.83 -3.65 -7.28
CA ALA A 86 -4.23 -3.04 -8.56
C ALA A 86 -5.48 -2.16 -8.43
N HIS A 87 -6.33 -2.38 -7.43
CA HIS A 87 -7.65 -1.75 -7.26
C HIS A 87 -7.73 -0.77 -6.08
N VAL A 88 -6.59 -0.37 -5.52
CA VAL A 88 -6.55 0.57 -4.37
C VAL A 88 -7.23 1.91 -4.70
N SER A 89 -7.00 2.46 -5.89
CA SER A 89 -7.61 3.74 -6.29
C SER A 89 -9.13 3.64 -6.43
N GLU A 90 -9.63 2.52 -6.92
CA GLU A 90 -11.06 2.25 -7.05
C GLU A 90 -11.72 2.08 -5.67
N ALA A 91 -11.08 1.37 -4.75
CA ALA A 91 -11.58 1.18 -3.37
C ALA A 91 -11.68 2.53 -2.63
N ILE A 92 -10.67 3.39 -2.78
CA ILE A 92 -10.68 4.75 -2.23
C ILE A 92 -11.82 5.58 -2.87
N GLY A 93 -11.90 5.57 -4.20
CA GLY A 93 -12.94 6.30 -4.94
C GLY A 93 -14.37 5.84 -4.65
N ALA A 94 -14.55 4.58 -4.24
CA ALA A 94 -15.82 3.97 -3.85
C ALA A 94 -16.15 4.14 -2.35
N ASP A 95 -15.37 4.91 -1.59
CA ASP A 95 -15.54 5.13 -0.13
C ASP A 95 -15.54 3.81 0.67
N GLN A 96 -14.69 2.85 0.27
CA GLN A 96 -14.57 1.57 0.96
C GLN A 96 -13.52 1.60 2.08
N VAL A 97 -12.63 2.57 2.08
CA VAL A 97 -11.51 2.72 3.00
C VAL A 97 -11.34 4.18 3.42
N ASP A 98 -10.77 4.40 4.60
CA ASP A 98 -10.58 5.73 5.18
C ASP A 98 -9.10 6.11 5.25
N VAL A 99 -8.23 5.13 5.51
CA VAL A 99 -6.80 5.33 5.76
C VAL A 99 -5.97 4.21 5.13
N GLY A 100 -4.69 4.48 4.95
CA GLY A 100 -3.76 3.49 4.43
C GLY A 100 -2.36 4.06 4.22
N MET A 101 -1.57 3.31 3.45
CA MET A 101 -0.29 3.77 2.93
C MET A 101 -0.24 3.57 1.41
N GLY A 102 0.63 4.31 0.75
CA GLY A 102 0.83 4.18 -0.68
C GLY A 102 2.25 4.51 -1.10
N LEU A 103 2.67 3.87 -2.19
CA LEU A 103 3.89 4.23 -2.90
C LEU A 103 3.67 5.60 -3.56
N ILE A 104 4.41 6.62 -3.14
CA ILE A 104 4.22 8.00 -3.58
C ILE A 104 4.20 8.09 -5.11
N GLY A 105 5.24 7.58 -5.78
CA GLY A 105 5.34 7.67 -7.25
C GLY A 105 4.18 7.01 -8.00
N LYS A 106 3.57 5.94 -7.45
CA LYS A 106 2.41 5.25 -8.05
C LYS A 106 1.11 6.05 -7.88
N MET A 107 0.99 6.81 -6.78
CA MET A 107 -0.26 7.50 -6.43
C MET A 107 -0.41 8.86 -7.11
N LEU A 108 0.66 9.43 -7.68
CA LEU A 108 0.61 10.81 -8.21
C LEU A 108 -0.32 10.95 -9.42
N GLN A 109 -0.29 10.02 -10.37
CA GLN A 109 -1.19 10.08 -11.52
C GLN A 109 -2.67 9.92 -11.13
N PRO A 110 -3.05 8.96 -10.25
CA PRO A 110 -4.39 8.94 -9.66
C PRO A 110 -4.78 10.25 -8.94
N LEU A 111 -3.87 10.86 -8.16
CA LEU A 111 -4.10 12.15 -7.50
C LEU A 111 -4.36 13.27 -8.50
N GLU A 112 -3.58 13.36 -9.59
CA GLU A 112 -3.81 14.33 -10.67
C GLU A 112 -5.19 14.13 -11.31
N ASN A 113 -5.69 12.90 -11.33
CA ASN A 113 -7.00 12.53 -11.84
C ASN A 113 -8.12 12.63 -10.79
N GLY A 114 -7.83 13.18 -9.60
CA GLY A 114 -8.82 13.49 -8.58
C GLY A 114 -9.03 12.39 -7.53
N LEU A 115 -8.05 11.49 -7.32
CA LEU A 115 -8.11 10.54 -6.21
C LEU A 115 -8.22 11.30 -4.87
N PRO A 116 -9.28 11.08 -4.06
CA PRO A 116 -9.59 11.90 -2.90
C PRO A 116 -8.81 11.48 -1.65
N ILE A 117 -7.50 11.63 -1.66
CA ILE A 117 -6.63 11.38 -0.49
C ILE A 117 -5.73 12.58 -0.19
N LYS A 118 -5.20 12.58 1.02
CA LYS A 118 -4.10 13.44 1.49
C LYS A 118 -3.03 12.56 2.11
N PHE A 119 -1.79 12.70 1.67
CA PHE A 119 -0.65 12.14 2.40
C PHE A 119 -0.42 12.91 3.69
N THR A 120 0.11 12.24 4.70
CA THR A 120 0.26 12.81 6.05
C THR A 120 1.67 12.69 6.62
N THR A 121 2.39 11.59 6.32
CA THR A 121 3.76 11.37 6.76
C THR A 121 4.49 10.38 5.87
N GLY A 122 5.76 10.62 5.58
CA GLY A 122 6.64 9.60 5.02
C GLY A 122 6.84 8.47 6.03
N ILE A 123 6.85 7.23 5.55
CA ILE A 123 6.95 6.03 6.40
C ILE A 123 8.36 5.43 6.31
N HIS A 124 8.84 5.16 5.10
CA HIS A 124 10.15 4.58 4.90
C HIS A 124 10.75 4.94 3.54
N THR A 125 12.07 4.73 3.41
CA THR A 125 12.82 4.79 2.16
C THR A 125 13.27 3.41 1.73
N GLY A 126 13.56 3.22 0.44
CA GLY A 126 14.23 2.02 -0.09
C GLY A 126 13.33 0.77 -0.13
N CYS A 127 12.83 0.39 -1.30
CA CYS A 127 12.08 -0.86 -1.47
C CYS A 127 12.04 -1.32 -2.93
N THR A 128 12.87 -0.73 -3.79
CA THR A 128 12.79 -0.99 -5.24
C THR A 128 14.19 -1.16 -5.81
N LYS A 129 14.36 -2.17 -6.67
CA LYS A 129 15.61 -2.43 -7.36
C LYS A 129 15.41 -2.52 -8.87
N LEU A 130 16.44 -2.11 -9.63
CA LEU A 130 16.59 -2.36 -11.06
C LEU A 130 17.79 -3.30 -11.23
N LEU A 131 17.52 -4.52 -11.67
CA LEU A 131 18.44 -5.65 -11.63
C LEU A 131 18.83 -6.10 -13.04
N VAL A 132 20.07 -6.55 -13.19
CA VAL A 132 20.60 -7.18 -14.40
C VAL A 132 21.31 -8.49 -14.04
N PRO A 133 21.57 -9.41 -14.99
CA PRO A 133 22.41 -10.58 -14.73
C PRO A 133 23.79 -10.16 -14.21
N GLY A 134 24.31 -10.85 -13.20
CA GLY A 134 25.60 -10.49 -12.58
C GLY A 134 26.78 -10.52 -13.54
N ASP A 135 26.73 -11.37 -14.57
CA ASP A 135 27.72 -11.51 -15.64
C ASP A 135 27.41 -10.64 -16.89
N SER A 136 26.35 -9.83 -16.86
CA SER A 136 25.96 -8.94 -17.97
C SER A 136 27.04 -7.89 -18.26
N ASP A 137 27.13 -7.46 -19.51
CA ASP A 137 27.93 -6.31 -19.94
C ASP A 137 27.27 -4.96 -19.55
N ILE A 138 26.01 -4.98 -19.10
CA ILE A 138 25.30 -3.80 -18.59
C ILE A 138 25.81 -3.50 -17.18
N LYS A 139 26.52 -2.39 -17.01
CA LYS A 139 27.16 -2.01 -15.73
C LYS A 139 26.64 -0.67 -15.19
N SER A 140 25.86 0.06 -15.99
CA SER A 140 25.31 1.36 -15.62
C SER A 140 23.93 1.57 -16.23
N ILE A 141 23.19 2.55 -15.73
CA ILE A 141 21.89 2.95 -16.30
C ILE A 141 22.05 3.39 -17.76
N ALA A 142 23.17 4.01 -18.14
CA ALA A 142 23.41 4.44 -19.52
C ALA A 142 23.46 3.26 -20.51
N ASP A 143 23.87 2.07 -20.08
CA ASP A 143 23.97 0.87 -20.91
C ASP A 143 22.57 0.27 -21.24
N LEU A 144 21.52 0.75 -20.58
CA LEU A 144 20.14 0.32 -20.83
C LEU A 144 19.51 0.97 -22.07
N LYS A 145 20.17 1.91 -22.71
CA LYS A 145 19.66 2.50 -23.96
C LYS A 145 19.48 1.44 -25.04
N GLY A 146 18.27 1.37 -25.60
CA GLY A 146 17.88 0.36 -26.60
C GLY A 146 17.60 -1.03 -26.02
N LYS A 147 17.58 -1.19 -24.68
CA LYS A 147 17.35 -2.45 -23.99
C LYS A 147 15.89 -2.66 -23.61
N LYS A 148 15.56 -3.92 -23.29
CA LYS A 148 14.25 -4.33 -22.79
C LYS A 148 14.29 -4.45 -21.28
N ILE A 149 13.35 -3.80 -20.61
CA ILE A 149 13.22 -3.81 -19.16
C ILE A 149 11.90 -4.49 -18.79
N GLY A 150 11.97 -5.60 -18.10
CA GLY A 150 10.81 -6.30 -17.54
C GLY A 150 10.29 -5.56 -16.31
N VAL A 151 8.98 -5.35 -16.25
CA VAL A 151 8.30 -4.62 -15.15
C VAL A 151 6.99 -5.31 -14.79
N PRO A 152 6.49 -5.14 -13.53
CA PRO A 152 5.20 -5.72 -13.12
C PRO A 152 3.99 -5.03 -13.78
N GLY A 153 4.15 -3.78 -14.22
CA GLY A 153 3.12 -2.97 -14.87
C GLY A 153 3.66 -1.60 -15.25
N LEU A 154 3.10 -0.98 -16.29
CA LEU A 154 3.59 0.31 -16.78
C LEU A 154 3.39 1.47 -15.78
N ALA A 155 2.41 1.37 -14.89
CA ALA A 155 2.14 2.31 -13.80
C ALA A 155 2.70 1.84 -12.44
N ASP A 156 3.48 0.75 -12.41
CA ASP A 156 4.08 0.24 -11.18
C ASP A 156 5.20 1.18 -10.68
N ALA A 157 5.40 1.21 -9.35
CA ALA A 157 6.42 2.05 -8.73
C ALA A 157 7.84 1.73 -9.25
N ALA A 158 8.14 0.46 -9.51
CA ALA A 158 9.43 0.05 -10.04
C ALA A 158 9.65 0.58 -11.46
N THR A 159 8.59 0.66 -12.27
CA THR A 159 8.64 1.30 -13.60
C THR A 159 8.87 2.80 -13.48
N VAL A 160 8.22 3.45 -12.52
CA VAL A 160 8.43 4.88 -12.24
C VAL A 160 9.89 5.15 -11.83
N VAL A 161 10.44 4.40 -10.88
CA VAL A 161 11.86 4.52 -10.48
C VAL A 161 12.79 4.28 -11.66
N SER A 162 12.51 3.27 -12.50
CA SER A 162 13.31 3.01 -13.69
C SER A 162 13.28 4.18 -14.68
N LYS A 163 12.10 4.74 -14.99
CA LYS A 163 11.95 5.90 -15.86
C LYS A 163 12.69 7.13 -15.32
N ARG A 164 12.58 7.39 -14.01
CA ARG A 164 13.30 8.50 -13.34
C ARG A 164 14.82 8.31 -13.46
N SER A 165 15.33 7.09 -13.25
CA SER A 165 16.76 6.79 -13.35
C SER A 165 17.26 6.90 -14.78
N LEU A 166 16.52 6.37 -15.76
CA LEU A 166 16.83 6.46 -17.19
C LEU A 166 16.87 7.92 -17.66
N SER A 167 15.84 8.70 -17.30
CA SER A 167 15.77 10.12 -17.65
C SER A 167 16.95 10.91 -17.05
N ALA A 168 17.33 10.64 -15.79
CA ALA A 168 18.49 11.25 -15.15
C ALA A 168 19.83 10.89 -15.87
N ALA A 169 19.88 9.72 -16.52
CA ALA A 169 21.02 9.30 -17.37
C ALA A 169 20.91 9.82 -18.82
N GLY A 170 19.92 10.66 -19.14
CA GLY A 170 19.72 11.25 -20.47
C GLY A 170 19.08 10.29 -21.49
N ILE A 171 18.46 9.21 -21.02
CA ILE A 171 17.73 8.26 -21.88
C ILE A 171 16.25 8.66 -21.92
N GLY A 172 15.69 8.75 -23.15
CA GLY A 172 14.30 9.09 -23.36
C GLY A 172 13.34 8.04 -22.82
N VAL A 173 12.32 8.48 -22.07
CA VAL A 173 11.32 7.63 -21.42
C VAL A 173 9.87 8.14 -21.59
N THR A 174 9.68 9.16 -22.41
CA THR A 174 8.36 9.72 -22.78
C THR A 174 7.80 9.02 -24.02
N ASP A 175 6.49 9.07 -24.20
CA ASP A 175 5.82 8.49 -25.38
C ASP A 175 6.36 9.03 -26.71
N GLN A 176 6.82 10.30 -26.71
CA GLN A 176 7.39 10.96 -27.91
C GLN A 176 8.85 10.58 -28.14
N ASN A 177 9.55 10.16 -27.10
CA ASN A 177 10.96 9.80 -27.13
C ASN A 177 11.22 8.65 -26.17
N MET A 178 10.88 7.43 -26.59
CA MET A 178 11.13 6.20 -25.81
C MET A 178 12.36 5.50 -26.37
N GLU A 179 13.43 5.43 -25.59
CA GLU A 179 14.70 4.83 -26.00
C GLU A 179 14.98 3.48 -25.30
N VAL A 180 13.99 2.94 -24.59
CA VAL A 180 13.98 1.61 -23.98
C VAL A 180 12.64 0.94 -24.28
N GLU A 181 12.56 -0.38 -24.12
CA GLU A 181 11.28 -1.10 -24.21
C GLU A 181 10.91 -1.61 -22.82
N PHE A 182 9.71 -1.25 -22.33
CA PHE A 182 9.15 -1.83 -21.10
C PHE A 182 8.24 -3.01 -21.46
N SER A 183 8.53 -4.18 -20.93
CA SER A 183 7.77 -5.42 -21.14
C SER A 183 7.13 -5.86 -19.82
N VAL A 184 5.79 -6.05 -19.83
CA VAL A 184 5.04 -6.40 -18.60
C VAL A 184 5.01 -7.91 -18.42
N TYR A 185 5.37 -8.36 -17.23
CA TYR A 185 5.29 -9.74 -16.76
C TYR A 185 4.71 -9.77 -15.35
N SER A 186 4.16 -10.90 -14.93
CA SER A 186 3.85 -11.08 -13.51
C SER A 186 5.13 -10.95 -12.67
N ARG A 187 5.01 -10.52 -11.41
CA ARG A 187 6.18 -10.36 -10.50
C ARG A 187 6.99 -11.65 -10.41
N ASN A 188 6.31 -12.79 -10.37
CA ASN A 188 6.93 -14.10 -10.22
C ASN A 188 7.65 -14.57 -11.48
N ASP A 189 7.27 -14.06 -12.66
CA ASP A 189 7.85 -14.46 -13.94
C ASP A 189 9.02 -13.58 -14.38
N LEU A 190 9.22 -12.41 -13.76
CA LEU A 190 10.23 -11.43 -14.18
C LEU A 190 11.65 -11.99 -14.14
N ALA A 191 12.04 -12.64 -13.03
CA ALA A 191 13.35 -13.24 -12.92
C ALA A 191 13.59 -14.34 -13.96
N GLN A 192 12.56 -15.14 -14.24
CA GLN A 192 12.65 -16.17 -15.27
C GLN A 192 12.71 -15.56 -16.69
N ALA A 193 11.97 -14.47 -16.95
CA ALA A 193 12.05 -13.75 -18.24
C ALA A 193 13.46 -13.19 -18.48
N LEU A 194 14.10 -12.66 -17.44
CA LEU A 194 15.49 -12.19 -17.49
C LEU A 194 16.46 -13.35 -17.76
N GLN A 195 16.35 -14.47 -17.06
CA GLN A 195 17.17 -15.65 -17.25
C GLN A 195 17.07 -16.24 -18.67
N ASN A 196 15.87 -16.18 -19.25
CA ASN A 196 15.61 -16.65 -20.61
C ASN A 196 16.04 -15.64 -21.70
N GLY A 197 16.55 -14.47 -21.32
CA GLY A 197 16.95 -13.42 -22.26
C GLY A 197 15.76 -12.75 -22.97
N ALA A 198 14.54 -12.88 -22.45
CA ALA A 198 13.36 -12.19 -22.97
C ALA A 198 13.42 -10.68 -22.69
N VAL A 199 14.09 -10.30 -21.60
CA VAL A 199 14.42 -8.93 -21.20
C VAL A 199 15.87 -8.84 -20.80
N ASP A 200 16.45 -7.62 -20.84
CA ASP A 200 17.87 -7.36 -20.50
C ASP A 200 18.04 -6.91 -19.05
N ALA A 201 16.98 -6.39 -18.45
CA ALA A 201 16.91 -5.96 -17.04
C ALA A 201 15.51 -6.17 -16.49
N ILE A 202 15.37 -6.20 -15.17
CA ILE A 202 14.06 -6.23 -14.50
C ILE A 202 14.00 -5.18 -13.40
N ALA A 203 12.83 -4.57 -13.20
CA ALA A 203 12.58 -3.67 -12.09
C ALA A 203 11.48 -4.23 -11.19
N LEU A 204 11.79 -4.34 -9.90
CA LEU A 204 10.94 -5.01 -8.91
C LEU A 204 10.96 -4.25 -7.58
N GLY A 205 9.85 -4.34 -6.85
CA GLY A 205 9.84 -4.05 -5.41
C GLY A 205 10.21 -5.30 -4.59
N ASP A 206 10.67 -5.07 -3.37
CA ASP A 206 10.95 -6.13 -2.42
C ASP A 206 9.64 -6.76 -1.83
N PRO A 207 9.73 -8.04 -1.40
CA PRO A 207 10.91 -8.91 -1.34
C PRO A 207 11.26 -9.60 -2.66
N ALA A 208 10.42 -9.47 -3.70
CA ALA A 208 10.64 -10.14 -4.98
C ALA A 208 11.99 -9.75 -5.62
N ALA A 209 12.41 -8.49 -5.48
CA ALA A 209 13.69 -8.02 -5.97
C ALA A 209 14.88 -8.72 -5.27
N SER A 210 14.89 -8.74 -3.94
CA SER A 210 15.93 -9.38 -3.14
C SER A 210 15.96 -10.89 -3.32
N ILE A 211 14.78 -11.53 -3.44
CA ILE A 211 14.68 -12.96 -3.79
C ILE A 211 15.31 -13.23 -5.16
N ALA A 212 14.99 -12.42 -6.17
CA ALA A 212 15.53 -12.59 -7.51
C ALA A 212 17.06 -12.36 -7.53
N GLU A 213 17.54 -11.33 -6.82
CA GLU A 213 18.96 -11.02 -6.70
C GLU A 213 19.75 -12.19 -6.11
N GLU A 214 19.28 -12.78 -5.00
CA GLU A 214 19.92 -13.90 -4.33
C GLU A 214 19.83 -15.20 -5.15
N GLN A 215 18.64 -15.56 -5.63
CA GLN A 215 18.41 -16.84 -6.29
C GLN A 215 19.05 -16.96 -7.66
N TYR A 216 19.15 -15.85 -8.40
CA TYR A 216 19.64 -15.83 -9.77
C TYR A 216 21.00 -15.14 -9.94
N GLY A 217 21.62 -14.69 -8.83
CA GLY A 217 22.92 -14.02 -8.86
C GLY A 217 22.88 -12.72 -9.67
N LEU A 218 21.80 -11.94 -9.48
CA LEU A 218 21.62 -10.66 -10.19
C LEU A 218 22.46 -9.55 -9.52
N THR A 219 22.62 -8.44 -10.22
CA THR A 219 23.29 -7.24 -9.71
C THR A 219 22.37 -6.04 -9.84
N ALA A 220 22.25 -5.26 -8.78
CA ALA A 220 21.47 -4.02 -8.81
C ALA A 220 22.24 -2.91 -9.53
N LEU A 221 21.63 -2.33 -10.56
CA LEU A 221 22.06 -1.04 -11.13
C LEU A 221 21.51 0.12 -10.30
N ILE A 222 20.31 -0.06 -9.74
CA ILE A 222 19.68 0.81 -8.75
C ILE A 222 19.16 -0.08 -7.62
N ASP A 223 19.52 0.28 -6.41
CA ASP A 223 18.86 -0.15 -5.18
C ASP A 223 18.48 1.12 -4.42
N THR A 224 17.18 1.41 -4.35
CA THR A 224 16.70 2.65 -3.73
C THR A 224 17.02 2.76 -2.25
N ALA A 225 17.40 1.66 -1.58
CA ALA A 225 17.86 1.68 -0.20
C ALA A 225 19.29 2.25 -0.03
N THR A 226 20.12 2.14 -1.08
CA THR A 226 21.55 2.50 -1.00
C THR A 226 21.98 3.54 -2.02
N ASP A 227 21.25 3.70 -3.12
CA ASP A 227 21.57 4.66 -4.17
C ASP A 227 21.52 6.10 -3.64
N PRO A 228 22.60 6.91 -3.87
CA PRO A 228 22.68 8.28 -3.36
C PRO A 228 21.51 9.19 -3.75
N LYS A 229 20.84 8.93 -4.88
CA LYS A 229 19.68 9.71 -5.30
C LYS A 229 18.42 9.36 -4.51
N TYR A 230 18.25 8.10 -4.09
CA TYR A 230 16.99 7.59 -3.58
C TYR A 230 17.00 7.22 -2.09
N LYS A 231 18.17 6.93 -1.50
CA LYS A 231 18.29 6.37 -0.13
C LYS A 231 17.65 7.23 0.97
N ASP A 232 17.56 8.52 0.75
CA ASP A 232 16.97 9.48 1.68
C ASP A 232 15.58 9.98 1.21
N GLU A 233 15.07 9.46 0.08
CA GLU A 233 13.75 9.81 -0.47
C GLU A 233 12.71 8.80 0.03
N TYR A 234 11.61 9.29 0.63
CA TYR A 234 10.49 8.45 1.02
C TYR A 234 9.81 7.85 -0.20
N CYS A 235 9.79 6.53 -0.29
CA CYS A 235 9.07 5.81 -1.34
C CYS A 235 7.61 5.58 -0.95
N CYS A 236 7.34 5.41 0.35
CA CYS A 236 6.01 5.14 0.91
C CYS A 236 5.62 6.19 1.94
N ALA A 237 4.35 6.58 1.90
CA ALA A 237 3.76 7.52 2.84
C ALA A 237 2.38 7.05 3.30
N ALA A 238 2.02 7.39 4.54
CA ALA A 238 0.67 7.23 5.05
C ALA A 238 -0.27 8.24 4.39
N PHE A 239 -1.51 7.84 4.17
CA PHE A 239 -2.55 8.73 3.68
C PHE A 239 -3.86 8.54 4.43
N VAL A 240 -4.67 9.57 4.38
CA VAL A 240 -6.06 9.57 4.79
C VAL A 240 -6.93 10.01 3.61
N THR A 241 -8.21 9.61 3.57
CA THR A 241 -9.12 10.17 2.57
C THR A 241 -9.34 11.67 2.83
N SER A 242 -9.60 12.44 1.77
CA SER A 242 -9.93 13.87 1.89
C SER A 242 -11.15 14.08 2.77
N LYS A 243 -12.13 13.17 2.68
CA LYS A 243 -13.32 13.15 3.54
C LYS A 243 -12.96 13.06 5.02
N LEU A 244 -12.11 12.08 5.41
CA LEU A 244 -11.69 11.94 6.80
C LEU A 244 -10.90 13.17 7.27
N ALA A 245 -10.01 13.70 6.43
CA ALA A 245 -9.24 14.90 6.76
C ALA A 245 -10.12 16.14 7.01
N GLU A 246 -11.24 16.27 6.30
CA GLU A 246 -12.18 17.39 6.40
C GLU A 246 -13.20 17.20 7.55
N GLU A 247 -13.78 16.00 7.66
CA GLU A 247 -14.87 15.72 8.62
C GLU A 247 -14.37 15.39 10.03
N ASN A 248 -13.20 14.71 10.14
CA ASN A 248 -12.58 14.36 11.42
C ASN A 248 -11.05 14.49 11.39
N PRO A 249 -10.51 15.73 11.32
CA PRO A 249 -9.07 15.95 11.29
C PRO A 249 -8.34 15.42 12.53
N LYS A 250 -9.02 15.31 13.67
CA LYS A 250 -8.44 14.73 14.89
C LYS A 250 -8.15 13.23 14.73
N ALA A 251 -9.08 12.49 14.14
CA ALA A 251 -8.85 11.07 13.86
C ALA A 251 -7.76 10.87 12.79
N ALA A 252 -7.71 11.74 11.78
CA ALA A 252 -6.66 11.73 10.77
C ALA A 252 -5.25 12.00 11.38
N ALA A 253 -5.15 12.95 12.31
CA ALA A 253 -3.93 13.23 13.05
C ALA A 253 -3.55 12.07 13.98
N ALA A 254 -4.51 11.50 14.71
CA ALA A 254 -4.33 10.32 15.56
C ALA A 254 -3.80 9.12 14.78
N PHE A 255 -4.39 8.82 13.63
CA PHE A 255 -3.87 7.78 12.71
C PHE A 255 -2.41 8.04 12.33
N THR A 256 -2.08 9.28 11.98
CA THR A 256 -0.72 9.65 11.58
C THR A 256 0.29 9.45 12.70
N ARG A 257 -0.04 9.86 13.96
CA ARG A 257 0.84 9.63 15.13
C ARG A 257 1.05 8.15 15.43
N ALA A 258 -0.03 7.34 15.38
CA ALA A 258 0.07 5.90 15.58
C ALA A 258 1.00 5.24 14.55
N VAL A 259 0.87 5.63 13.28
CA VAL A 259 1.73 5.13 12.19
C VAL A 259 3.17 5.57 12.36
N GLN A 260 3.43 6.82 12.76
CA GLN A 260 4.78 7.29 13.05
C GLN A 260 5.43 6.51 14.19
N LYS A 261 4.70 6.29 15.29
CA LYS A 261 5.17 5.49 16.44
C LYS A 261 5.50 4.07 16.01
N ALA A 262 4.64 3.45 15.21
CA ALA A 262 4.87 2.10 14.69
C ALA A 262 6.06 2.04 13.71
N SER A 263 6.21 3.04 12.85
CA SER A 263 7.32 3.11 11.91
C SER A 263 8.67 3.20 12.64
N GLN A 264 8.74 4.05 13.67
CA GLN A 264 9.91 4.14 14.54
C GLN A 264 10.20 2.82 15.24
N TRP A 265 9.16 2.14 15.76
CA TRP A 265 9.32 0.85 16.42
C TRP A 265 9.86 -0.22 15.46
N VAL A 266 9.36 -0.27 14.21
CA VAL A 266 9.86 -1.17 13.16
C VAL A 266 11.35 -0.90 12.87
N GLN A 267 11.77 0.38 12.80
CA GLN A 267 13.17 0.76 12.63
C GLN A 267 14.06 0.21 13.75
N GLU A 268 13.57 0.20 14.96
CA GLU A 268 14.33 -0.21 16.15
C GLU A 268 14.28 -1.72 16.38
N ASN A 269 13.23 -2.41 15.87
CA ASN A 269 12.94 -3.81 16.16
C ASN A 269 12.65 -4.64 14.89
N PRO A 270 13.54 -4.65 13.86
CA PRO A 270 13.25 -5.33 12.59
C PRO A 270 13.10 -6.85 12.72
N ASP A 271 13.84 -7.50 13.62
CA ASP A 271 13.75 -8.94 13.85
C ASP A 271 12.41 -9.32 14.53
N GLU A 272 11.98 -8.57 15.54
CA GLU A 272 10.69 -8.79 16.20
C GLU A 272 9.53 -8.43 15.27
N THR A 273 9.68 -7.38 14.46
CA THR A 273 8.71 -7.04 13.41
C THR A 273 8.50 -8.21 12.46
N ALA A 274 9.58 -8.76 11.90
CA ALA A 274 9.50 -9.87 10.96
C ALA A 274 8.80 -11.09 11.58
N LYS A 275 9.13 -11.40 12.83
CA LYS A 275 8.50 -12.48 13.58
C LYS A 275 7.00 -12.25 13.75
N ILE A 276 6.59 -11.07 14.23
CA ILE A 276 5.17 -10.73 14.43
C ILE A 276 4.40 -10.85 13.12
N ILE A 277 4.87 -10.19 12.04
CA ILE A 277 4.12 -10.13 10.80
C ILE A 277 4.04 -11.47 10.06
N THR A 278 5.00 -12.38 10.26
CA THR A 278 4.96 -13.73 9.70
C THR A 278 4.14 -14.69 10.56
N GLU A 279 4.27 -14.66 11.90
CA GLU A 279 3.48 -15.47 12.83
C GLU A 279 1.97 -15.12 12.78
N LYS A 280 1.66 -13.85 12.52
CA LYS A 280 0.28 -13.34 12.37
C LYS A 280 -0.25 -13.45 10.94
N GLU A 281 0.54 -14.02 10.02
CA GLU A 281 0.17 -14.21 8.62
C GLU A 281 -0.15 -12.91 7.85
N TYR A 282 0.37 -11.76 8.30
CA TYR A 282 0.28 -10.51 7.55
C TYR A 282 1.10 -10.55 6.26
N VAL A 283 2.21 -11.27 6.28
CA VAL A 283 3.04 -11.57 5.12
C VAL A 283 3.44 -13.03 5.13
N SER A 284 3.55 -13.63 3.95
CA SER A 284 4.07 -14.98 3.81
C SER A 284 5.60 -14.96 3.70
N GLY A 285 6.27 -15.99 4.21
CA GLY A 285 7.70 -16.16 4.03
C GLY A 285 8.44 -16.53 5.32
N ASP A 286 9.75 -16.60 5.22
CA ASP A 286 10.65 -16.88 6.34
C ASP A 286 10.92 -15.59 7.13
N ALA A 287 10.78 -15.64 8.45
CA ALA A 287 10.94 -14.46 9.31
C ALA A 287 12.37 -13.89 9.26
N ASP A 288 13.40 -14.75 9.21
CA ASP A 288 14.79 -14.29 9.15
C ASP A 288 15.07 -13.57 7.84
N PHE A 289 14.52 -14.06 6.73
CA PHE A 289 14.61 -13.41 5.44
C PHE A 289 13.85 -12.07 5.42
N CYS A 290 12.64 -12.02 5.94
CA CYS A 290 11.88 -10.77 6.10
C CYS A 290 12.65 -9.76 6.96
N ALA A 291 13.28 -10.20 8.06
CA ALA A 291 14.10 -9.35 8.91
C ALA A 291 15.31 -8.76 8.17
N GLN A 292 15.97 -9.55 7.32
CA GLN A 292 17.11 -9.07 6.52
C GLN A 292 16.64 -7.94 5.60
N ILE A 293 15.51 -8.08 4.93
CA ILE A 293 14.97 -7.03 4.05
C ILE A 293 14.56 -5.79 4.86
N LEU A 294 13.83 -5.96 5.97
CA LEU A 294 13.42 -4.84 6.82
C LEU A 294 14.61 -3.99 7.29
N LYS A 295 15.76 -4.62 7.57
CA LYS A 295 17.02 -3.94 7.95
C LYS A 295 17.63 -3.09 6.82
N THR A 296 17.28 -3.33 5.57
CA THR A 296 17.74 -2.52 4.44
C THR A 296 16.95 -1.22 4.27
N TYR A 297 15.72 -1.16 4.80
CA TYR A 297 14.87 0.02 4.73
C TYR A 297 15.23 1.01 5.85
N ASN A 298 14.88 2.28 5.63
CA ASN A 298 14.93 3.28 6.68
C ASN A 298 13.48 3.66 7.04
N TYR A 299 13.01 3.14 8.18
CA TYR A 299 11.65 3.35 8.68
C TYR A 299 11.53 4.56 9.62
N LYS A 300 12.48 5.49 9.60
CA LYS A 300 12.35 6.74 10.36
C LYS A 300 11.27 7.59 9.71
N PRO A 301 10.13 7.81 10.36
CA PRO A 301 9.05 8.59 9.75
C PRO A 301 9.42 10.08 9.73
N SER A 302 8.88 10.81 8.74
CA SER A 302 8.99 12.27 8.68
C SER A 302 7.83 12.86 7.91
N VAL A 303 7.15 13.83 8.49
CA VAL A 303 6.09 14.61 7.82
C VAL A 303 6.70 15.44 6.72
N GLN A 304 7.75 16.22 7.02
CA GLN A 304 8.43 17.07 6.04
C GLN A 304 9.10 16.24 4.94
N GLY A 305 9.76 15.12 5.31
CA GLY A 305 10.40 14.24 4.34
C GLY A 305 9.41 13.60 3.37
N GLY A 306 8.21 13.23 3.84
CA GLY A 306 7.12 12.75 3.00
C GLY A 306 6.61 13.80 2.02
N TYR A 307 6.45 15.05 2.47
CA TYR A 307 6.06 16.18 1.61
C TYR A 307 7.13 16.48 0.55
N ASP A 308 8.40 16.52 0.95
CA ASP A 308 9.52 16.82 0.04
C ASP A 308 9.64 15.74 -1.03
N ALA A 309 9.49 14.46 -0.65
CA ALA A 309 9.49 13.34 -1.59
C ALA A 309 8.30 13.41 -2.57
N LEU A 310 7.10 13.76 -2.09
CA LEU A 310 5.93 13.95 -2.94
C LEU A 310 6.16 15.06 -3.97
N LYS A 311 6.69 16.20 -3.53
CA LYS A 311 7.01 17.34 -4.40
C LYS A 311 8.08 16.98 -5.44
N GLN A 312 9.17 16.31 -5.02
CA GLN A 312 10.23 15.86 -5.91
C GLN A 312 9.70 14.86 -6.95
N ASN A 313 8.89 13.89 -6.52
CA ASN A 313 8.25 12.96 -7.45
C ASN A 313 7.35 13.69 -8.44
N ALA A 314 6.54 14.67 -8.00
CA ALA A 314 5.68 15.45 -8.90
C ALA A 314 6.49 16.19 -9.96
N GLU A 315 7.64 16.79 -9.60
CA GLU A 315 8.54 17.45 -10.54
C GLU A 315 9.11 16.47 -11.56
N GLU A 316 9.73 15.36 -11.09
CA GLU A 316 10.36 14.39 -11.98
C GLU A 316 9.33 13.64 -12.85
N LEU A 317 8.14 13.32 -12.32
CA LEU A 317 7.07 12.65 -13.07
C LEU A 317 6.46 13.55 -14.14
N THR A 318 6.43 14.86 -13.92
CA THR A 318 6.05 15.84 -14.96
C THR A 318 7.09 15.85 -16.09
N GLN A 319 8.38 15.85 -15.76
CA GLN A 319 9.47 15.85 -16.74
C GLN A 319 9.47 14.59 -17.63
N ILE A 320 9.10 13.43 -17.05
CA ILE A 320 9.05 12.15 -17.78
C ILE A 320 7.67 11.87 -18.42
N GLY A 321 6.74 12.81 -18.36
CA GLY A 321 5.43 12.71 -19.00
C GLY A 321 4.44 11.74 -18.34
N VAL A 322 4.65 11.39 -17.08
CA VAL A 322 3.69 10.63 -16.26
C VAL A 322 2.57 11.54 -15.74
N LEU A 323 2.94 12.75 -15.28
CA LEU A 323 2.01 13.83 -15.00
C LEU A 323 1.91 14.76 -16.22
N LYS A 324 0.85 15.56 -16.25
CA LYS A 324 0.58 16.51 -17.34
C LYS A 324 1.70 17.54 -17.46
N GLU A 325 2.01 17.92 -18.71
CA GLU A 325 2.95 19.00 -18.98
C GLU A 325 2.52 20.30 -18.26
N GLY A 326 3.46 20.94 -17.57
CA GLY A 326 3.21 22.19 -16.84
C GLY A 326 2.59 21.99 -15.45
N THR A 327 2.48 20.77 -14.92
CA THR A 327 2.08 20.55 -13.53
C THR A 327 3.07 21.25 -12.60
N ASP A 328 2.55 22.18 -11.77
CA ASP A 328 3.29 22.86 -10.73
C ASP A 328 3.47 21.92 -9.53
N ALA A 329 4.67 21.39 -9.36
CA ALA A 329 4.97 20.38 -8.34
C ALA A 329 4.70 20.86 -6.90
N THR A 330 4.91 22.16 -6.61
CA THR A 330 4.64 22.72 -5.28
C THR A 330 3.14 22.77 -5.02
N LYS A 331 2.35 23.30 -5.96
CA LYS A 331 0.89 23.31 -5.80
C LYS A 331 0.29 21.92 -5.80
N PHE A 332 0.88 21.00 -6.55
CA PHE A 332 0.47 19.60 -6.54
C PHE A 332 0.68 19.00 -5.15
N ALA A 333 1.88 19.19 -4.57
CA ALA A 333 2.20 18.70 -3.24
C ALA A 333 1.32 19.36 -2.17
N ASP A 334 1.12 20.68 -2.20
CA ASP A 334 0.25 21.41 -1.26
C ASP A 334 -1.19 20.89 -1.30
N ASN A 335 -1.68 20.49 -2.48
CA ASN A 335 -3.02 19.94 -2.64
C ASN A 335 -3.13 18.48 -2.22
N ALA A 336 -2.06 17.70 -2.31
CA ALA A 336 -2.05 16.27 -2.06
C ALA A 336 -1.54 15.89 -0.65
N TYR A 337 -1.14 16.86 0.15
CA TYR A 337 -0.58 16.68 1.49
C TYR A 337 -1.37 17.46 2.53
N ILE A 338 -1.35 16.99 3.79
CA ILE A 338 -1.92 17.70 4.92
C ILE A 338 -0.95 17.64 6.11
N PHE A 339 -0.78 18.80 6.75
CA PHE A 339 -0.04 18.95 7.99
C PHE A 339 -1.02 19.13 9.14
N PHE A 340 -0.75 18.51 10.28
CA PHE A 340 -1.54 18.68 11.50
C PHE A 340 -0.67 19.35 12.56
N ASP A 341 -1.24 20.32 13.28
CA ASP A 341 -0.50 21.09 14.28
C ASP A 341 0.00 20.24 15.45
N ASP A 342 -0.69 19.13 15.74
CA ASP A 342 -0.41 18.20 16.83
C ASP A 342 0.31 16.92 16.41
N VAL A 343 0.80 16.85 15.16
CA VAL A 343 1.64 15.77 14.64
C VAL A 343 3.06 16.29 14.46
N PRO A 344 4.04 15.79 15.23
CA PRO A 344 5.43 16.20 15.07
C PRO A 344 6.00 15.70 13.74
N ASP A 345 7.11 16.27 13.28
CA ASP A 345 7.79 15.78 12.07
C ASP A 345 8.19 14.30 12.17
N ALA A 346 8.68 13.93 13.35
CA ALA A 346 8.96 12.54 13.73
C ALA A 346 8.59 12.33 15.21
N PRO A 347 8.25 11.11 15.63
CA PRO A 347 7.96 10.82 17.03
C PRO A 347 9.18 11.12 17.90
N GLU A 348 8.95 11.57 19.13
CA GLU A 348 10.02 11.66 20.13
C GLU A 348 10.57 10.27 20.39
N SER A 349 11.90 10.11 20.32
CA SER A 349 12.53 8.84 20.69
C SER A 349 12.29 8.57 22.16
N ASP A 350 11.64 7.45 22.49
CA ASP A 350 11.49 6.98 23.88
C ASP A 350 12.87 6.57 24.46
N ALA A 351 13.72 7.55 24.69
CA ALA A 351 14.99 7.37 25.40
C ALA A 351 14.75 7.38 26.92
N SER A 352 13.73 6.67 27.41
CA SER A 352 13.60 6.22 28.80
C SER A 352 12.22 5.58 29.03
N THR A 353 12.14 4.27 29.01
CA THR A 353 11.50 3.48 30.08
C THR A 353 11.61 2.00 29.74
N ASP A 354 12.64 1.36 30.27
CA ASP A 354 12.57 -0.05 30.66
C ASP A 354 11.42 -0.19 31.66
N THR A 355 10.30 -0.69 31.21
CA THR A 355 9.40 -1.55 32.01
C THR A 355 8.33 -2.12 31.07
N ALA A 356 8.62 -3.29 30.55
CA ALA A 356 7.61 -4.14 29.92
C ALA A 356 6.56 -4.53 30.97
N THR A 357 5.43 -3.88 30.97
CA THR A 357 4.23 -4.40 31.62
C THR A 357 3.38 -5.05 30.55
N LYS A 358 3.49 -6.38 30.47
CA LYS A 358 2.60 -7.20 29.63
C LYS A 358 1.16 -6.93 30.03
N SER A 359 0.41 -6.21 29.23
CA SER A 359 -1.04 -6.25 29.26
C SER A 359 -1.50 -7.47 28.46
N THR A 360 -1.89 -8.53 29.19
CA THR A 360 -2.57 -9.69 28.63
C THR A 360 -4.06 -9.39 28.55
N ASN A 361 -4.50 -8.69 27.50
CA ASN A 361 -5.88 -8.70 27.07
C ASN A 361 -5.92 -8.62 25.54
N ALA A 362 -5.54 -9.72 24.91
CA ALA A 362 -5.83 -9.92 23.51
C ALA A 362 -7.30 -10.32 23.38
N SER A 363 -8.15 -9.39 22.99
CA SER A 363 -9.45 -9.72 22.41
C SER A 363 -9.16 -10.44 21.08
N SER A 364 -9.49 -11.72 21.03
CA SER A 364 -9.38 -12.54 19.82
C SER A 364 -10.34 -11.99 18.77
N VAL A 365 -9.82 -11.19 17.85
CA VAL A 365 -10.51 -10.85 16.61
C VAL A 365 -10.54 -12.10 15.75
N ASN A 366 -11.72 -12.64 15.52
CA ASN A 366 -11.95 -13.86 14.76
C ASN A 366 -11.77 -13.49 13.27
N PHE A 367 -10.60 -13.76 12.72
CA PHE A 367 -10.32 -13.62 11.29
C PHE A 367 -10.98 -14.80 10.57
N GLN A 368 -12.03 -14.56 9.80
CA GLN A 368 -12.52 -15.48 8.79
C GLN A 368 -12.17 -14.94 7.41
N PRO A 369 -11.24 -15.54 6.68
CA PRO A 369 -11.03 -15.20 5.29
C PRO A 369 -12.27 -15.64 4.49
N THR A 370 -12.94 -14.68 3.84
CA THR A 370 -13.92 -15.02 2.81
C THR A 370 -13.14 -15.47 1.57
N GLU A 371 -13.35 -16.72 1.17
CA GLU A 371 -12.86 -17.25 -0.09
C GLU A 371 -13.44 -16.43 -1.25
N ALA A 372 -12.62 -15.55 -1.82
CA ALA A 372 -12.87 -14.97 -3.13
C ALA A 372 -12.16 -15.84 -4.16
N ALA A 373 -12.95 -16.52 -4.99
CA ALA A 373 -12.46 -17.30 -6.11
C ALA A 373 -11.83 -16.37 -7.16
N GLY A 374 -10.54 -16.54 -7.43
CA GLY A 374 -9.81 -15.86 -8.48
C GLY A 374 -8.33 -15.81 -8.14
N GLU A 375 -7.61 -16.90 -8.48
CA GLU A 375 -6.15 -16.95 -8.38
C GLU A 375 -5.53 -16.03 -9.44
N GLU A 376 -5.26 -14.76 -9.07
CA GLU A 376 -4.14 -13.98 -9.61
C GLU A 376 -3.49 -13.29 -8.42
N GLU A 377 -2.42 -13.92 -7.89
CA GLU A 377 -1.59 -13.37 -6.83
C GLU A 377 -0.87 -12.11 -7.32
N ASN A 378 -1.49 -10.95 -7.14
CA ASN A 378 -0.87 -9.63 -7.31
C ASN A 378 -0.39 -9.10 -5.97
N ASP A 379 0.45 -9.88 -5.29
CA ASP A 379 1.01 -9.49 -4.01
C ASP A 379 2.45 -9.00 -4.17
N CYS A 380 2.75 -7.85 -3.58
CA CYS A 380 4.10 -7.28 -3.53
C CYS A 380 5.10 -8.19 -2.78
N CYS A 381 4.60 -9.16 -2.02
CA CYS A 381 5.40 -9.93 -1.06
C CYS A 381 5.10 -11.44 -0.98
N SER A 382 4.18 -12.00 -1.76
CA SER A 382 3.88 -13.43 -1.70
C SER A 382 4.68 -14.27 -2.70
N GLY A 383 5.99 -14.30 -2.54
CA GLY A 383 6.84 -15.30 -3.21
C GLY A 383 6.97 -16.53 -2.33
N LYS A 384 6.28 -17.65 -2.64
CA LYS A 384 6.63 -18.94 -2.05
C LYS A 384 8.05 -19.29 -2.46
N ILE A 385 8.97 -19.31 -1.48
CA ILE A 385 10.35 -19.75 -1.68
C ILE A 385 10.34 -21.27 -1.91
N THR A 386 10.16 -21.69 -3.16
CA THR A 386 10.47 -23.07 -3.56
C THR A 386 11.91 -23.07 -4.06
N LYS A 387 12.81 -23.67 -3.29
CA LYS A 387 14.18 -23.95 -3.78
C LYS A 387 14.07 -24.75 -5.08
N PRO A 388 14.78 -24.35 -6.16
CA PRO A 388 14.88 -25.18 -7.35
C PRO A 388 15.52 -26.52 -6.97
N ALA A 389 14.96 -27.61 -7.43
CA ALA A 389 15.55 -28.93 -7.29
C ALA A 389 16.94 -28.90 -7.95
N GLN A 390 17.96 -29.21 -7.17
CA GLN A 390 19.31 -29.44 -7.72
C GLN A 390 19.25 -30.63 -8.66
N ASP A 391 19.40 -30.38 -9.93
CA ASP A 391 19.51 -31.39 -10.95
C ASP A 391 20.88 -32.08 -10.80
N THR A 392 20.89 -33.20 -10.08
CA THR A 392 22.06 -34.09 -9.95
C THR A 392 22.10 -35.07 -11.12
N ASN A 393 22.30 -34.59 -12.35
CA ASN A 393 22.63 -35.47 -13.47
C ASN A 393 23.51 -34.73 -14.51
N ALA A 394 24.77 -34.54 -14.15
CA ALA A 394 25.84 -34.30 -15.14
C ALA A 394 26.91 -35.37 -14.93
N LYS A 395 26.69 -36.53 -15.50
CA LYS A 395 27.77 -37.49 -15.84
C LYS A 395 27.28 -38.43 -16.94
N ALA A 396 27.69 -38.18 -18.16
CA ALA A 396 28.28 -39.10 -19.14
C ALA A 396 28.59 -38.32 -20.44
#